data_c62f5771208bb37ccbab867f822c4b0f
#
_entry.id   c62f5771208bb37ccbab867f822c4b0f
#
_cell.length_a   1.000
_cell.length_b   1.000
_cell.length_c   1.000
_cell.angle_alpha   90.00
_cell.angle_beta   90.00
_cell.angle_gamma   90.00
#
_symmetry.space_group_name_H-M   'P 1'
#
loop_
_entity.id
_entity.type
_entity.pdbx_description
1 polymer ?
#
loop_
_entity_poly.entity_id
_entity_poly.type
_entity_poly.pdbx_seq_one_letter_code
_entity_poly.pdbx_strand_id
1 'polypeptide(L)'
;LADSDEGIINYSLQTIPDAPIYDIDGNYATIVREGYTNPNPIALAMLDDILLGRQKLTGNIFFDITPFENLTWRTELGYDISSSKADRYKPMVDLGGWKRSSNESGVQKNSSTFWQFKNYLTYNGNIDDHYFTAMVGQEAWESRYDFTSIFNTGLPSDEVHNPALGTGTPTINSGFGSSAMVSVFTRLTYNYADRYLGTYTYR
;
A
#
# COMPACT_ATOMS: atom_id res chain seq x y z
N LEU A 1 -3.78 7.54 6.10
CA LEU A 1 -5.11 7.13 5.57
C LEU A 1 -6.00 6.48 6.64
N ALA A 2 -5.43 5.87 7.71
CA ALA A 2 -6.21 5.23 8.77
C ALA A 2 -6.92 6.20 9.73
N ASP A 3 -6.37 7.39 9.92
CA ASP A 3 -6.86 8.31 10.98
C ASP A 3 -8.25 8.94 10.74
N SER A 4 -8.69 9.08 9.48
CA SER A 4 -10.00 9.71 9.21
C SER A 4 -11.16 8.73 9.39
N ASP A 5 -10.98 7.48 8.97
CA ASP A 5 -12.04 6.48 9.01
C ASP A 5 -12.30 5.99 10.44
N GLU A 6 -11.24 5.80 11.24
CA GLU A 6 -11.38 5.43 12.65
C GLU A 6 -12.06 6.54 13.47
N GLY A 7 -11.77 7.81 13.18
CA GLY A 7 -12.41 8.95 13.83
C GLY A 7 -13.92 9.02 13.54
N ILE A 8 -14.32 8.86 12.28
CA ILE A 8 -15.72 8.89 11.85
C ILE A 8 -16.52 7.73 12.47
N ILE A 9 -15.97 6.50 12.41
CA ILE A 9 -16.62 5.33 13.02
C ILE A 9 -16.77 5.51 14.54
N ASN A 10 -15.73 5.99 15.21
CA ASN A 10 -15.77 6.23 16.63
C ASN A 10 -16.81 7.29 17.00
N TYR A 11 -16.88 8.41 16.28
CA TYR A 11 -17.91 9.42 16.47
C TYR A 11 -19.31 8.87 16.18
N SER A 12 -19.48 8.04 15.15
CA SER A 12 -20.77 7.42 14.84
C SER A 12 -21.27 6.50 15.97
N LEU A 13 -20.37 5.75 16.61
CA LEU A 13 -20.72 4.89 17.74
C LEU A 13 -21.03 5.68 19.03
N GLN A 14 -20.50 6.88 19.16
CA GLN A 14 -20.71 7.77 20.31
C GLN A 14 -21.84 8.78 20.09
N THR A 15 -22.39 8.85 18.87
CA THR A 15 -23.48 9.77 18.55
C THR A 15 -24.76 9.31 19.23
N ILE A 16 -25.50 10.26 19.83
CA ILE A 16 -26.79 9.99 20.44
C ILE A 16 -27.79 9.54 19.37
N PRO A 17 -28.67 8.56 19.63
CA PRO A 17 -29.55 7.96 18.63
C PRO A 17 -30.58 8.93 18.02
N ASP A 18 -30.91 10.01 18.72
CA ASP A 18 -31.86 11.03 18.31
C ASP A 18 -31.21 12.26 17.65
N ALA A 19 -29.90 12.20 17.37
CA ALA A 19 -29.20 13.29 16.71
C ALA A 19 -29.61 13.41 15.24
N PRO A 20 -30.16 14.56 14.80
CA PRO A 20 -30.49 14.76 13.40
C PRO A 20 -29.20 14.90 12.56
N ILE A 21 -29.23 14.41 11.32
CA ILE A 21 -28.14 14.60 10.36
C ILE A 21 -28.14 16.00 9.79
N TYR A 22 -29.35 16.54 9.50
CA TYR A 22 -29.56 17.87 8.94
C TYR A 22 -30.46 18.69 9.85
N ASP A 23 -30.26 19.98 9.83
CA ASP A 23 -31.16 20.95 10.45
C ASP A 23 -32.39 21.22 9.57
N ILE A 24 -33.28 22.13 10.05
CA ILE A 24 -34.49 22.48 9.33
C ILE A 24 -34.22 23.25 8.02
N ASP A 25 -33.03 23.83 7.88
CA ASP A 25 -32.58 24.59 6.70
C ASP A 25 -31.81 23.73 5.71
N GLY A 26 -31.61 22.42 6.02
CA GLY A 26 -30.91 21.47 5.18
C GLY A 26 -29.38 21.48 5.35
N ASN A 27 -28.84 22.25 6.30
CA ASN A 27 -27.42 22.19 6.64
C ASN A 27 -27.13 21.02 7.57
N TYR A 28 -25.87 20.65 7.71
CA TYR A 28 -25.50 19.64 8.69
C TYR A 28 -25.83 20.10 10.10
N ALA A 29 -26.60 19.27 10.81
CA ALA A 29 -27.05 19.63 12.15
C ALA A 29 -25.89 19.77 13.12
N THR A 30 -25.92 20.84 13.89
CA THR A 30 -25.08 21.04 15.07
C THR A 30 -25.73 20.37 16.28
N ILE A 31 -25.05 19.41 16.86
CA ILE A 31 -25.57 18.71 18.07
C ILE A 31 -25.14 19.56 19.28
N VAL A 32 -26.05 20.36 19.77
CA VAL A 32 -25.84 21.16 20.99
C VAL A 32 -26.56 20.50 22.15
N ARG A 33 -25.84 19.78 22.98
CA ARG A 33 -26.35 19.20 24.21
C ARG A 33 -25.32 19.36 25.33
N GLU A 34 -25.76 19.67 26.55
CA GLU A 34 -24.85 19.83 27.67
C GLU A 34 -24.00 18.57 27.88
N GLY A 35 -22.67 18.72 27.90
CA GLY A 35 -21.71 17.64 28.03
C GLY A 35 -21.44 16.83 26.74
N TYR A 36 -22.10 17.15 25.64
CA TYR A 36 -21.87 16.48 24.36
C TYR A 36 -21.01 17.36 23.43
N THR A 37 -19.83 16.87 23.04
CA THR A 37 -18.85 17.60 22.24
C THR A 37 -18.49 16.88 20.93
N ASN A 38 -19.13 15.75 20.65
CA ASN A 38 -18.80 15.01 19.41
C ASN A 38 -19.40 15.70 18.18
N PRO A 39 -18.64 15.74 17.07
CA PRO A 39 -19.15 16.31 15.82
C PRO A 39 -20.21 15.40 15.19
N ASN A 40 -20.98 15.97 14.28
CA ASN A 40 -21.82 15.19 13.39
C ASN A 40 -20.93 14.32 12.46
N PRO A 41 -20.96 12.99 12.59
CA PRO A 41 -20.04 12.13 11.84
C PRO A 41 -20.30 12.13 10.34
N ILE A 42 -21.55 12.33 9.93
CA ILE A 42 -21.92 12.43 8.51
C ILE A 42 -21.37 13.73 7.91
N ALA A 43 -21.43 14.84 8.66
CA ALA A 43 -20.83 16.09 8.22
C ALA A 43 -19.32 15.95 7.98
N LEU A 44 -18.60 15.30 8.90
CA LEU A 44 -17.16 15.05 8.73
C LEU A 44 -16.88 14.16 7.53
N ALA A 45 -17.66 13.11 7.33
CA ALA A 45 -17.49 12.19 6.21
C ALA A 45 -17.70 12.86 4.85
N MET A 46 -18.59 13.84 4.78
CA MET A 46 -18.97 14.49 3.53
C MET A 46 -18.19 15.79 3.23
N LEU A 47 -17.63 16.41 4.27
CA LEU A 47 -16.86 17.65 4.13
C LEU A 47 -15.36 17.43 3.95
N ASP A 48 -14.83 16.33 4.49
CA ASP A 48 -13.43 15.97 4.32
C ASP A 48 -13.22 15.34 2.94
N ASP A 49 -12.40 15.95 2.10
CA ASP A 49 -12.08 15.47 0.75
C ASP A 49 -10.75 14.70 0.77
N ILE A 50 -10.80 13.45 0.35
CA ILE A 50 -9.61 12.58 0.26
C ILE A 50 -9.60 11.89 -1.11
N LEU A 51 -8.66 12.31 -1.95
CA LEU A 51 -8.46 11.73 -3.27
C LEU A 51 -7.21 10.86 -3.27
N LEU A 52 -7.39 9.55 -3.52
CA LEU A 52 -6.30 8.60 -3.62
C LEU A 52 -6.13 8.11 -5.07
N GLY A 53 -5.04 8.52 -5.71
CA GLY A 53 -4.57 7.96 -6.97
C GLY A 53 -3.52 6.89 -6.74
N ARG A 54 -3.64 5.73 -7.41
CA ARG A 54 -2.63 4.67 -7.38
C ARG A 54 -2.37 4.15 -8.78
N GLN A 55 -1.09 3.97 -9.10
CA GLN A 55 -0.62 3.33 -10.30
C GLN A 55 0.26 2.15 -9.91
N LYS A 56 0.06 1.01 -10.55
CA LYS A 56 0.86 -0.18 -10.30
C LYS A 56 1.17 -0.88 -11.62
N LEU A 57 2.43 -1.23 -11.82
CA LEU A 57 2.91 -2.02 -12.94
C LEU A 57 3.63 -3.24 -12.38
N THR A 58 3.13 -4.43 -12.72
CA THR A 58 3.73 -5.71 -12.32
C THR A 58 3.93 -6.55 -13.55
N GLY A 59 5.08 -7.18 -13.67
CA GLY A 59 5.36 -8.07 -14.79
C GLY A 59 6.46 -9.07 -14.48
N ASN A 60 6.48 -10.12 -15.29
CA ASN A 60 7.51 -11.15 -15.27
C ASN A 60 7.81 -11.57 -16.72
N ILE A 61 9.09 -11.65 -17.06
CA ILE A 61 9.59 -12.12 -18.35
C ILE A 61 10.56 -13.25 -18.06
N PHE A 62 10.44 -14.33 -18.79
CA PHE A 62 11.37 -15.46 -18.66
C PHE A 62 11.75 -16.01 -20.04
N PHE A 63 12.91 -16.63 -20.08
CA PHE A 63 13.45 -17.34 -21.24
C PHE A 63 13.89 -18.72 -20.81
N ASP A 64 13.47 -19.74 -21.54
CA ASP A 64 13.89 -21.12 -21.40
C ASP A 64 14.80 -21.49 -22.57
N ILE A 65 15.96 -22.02 -22.24
CA ILE A 65 16.91 -22.58 -23.20
C ILE A 65 17.10 -24.03 -22.81
N THR A 66 16.88 -24.94 -23.76
CA THR A 66 17.03 -26.39 -23.58
C THR A 66 18.20 -26.90 -24.46
N PRO A 67 19.45 -26.75 -24.02
CA PRO A 67 20.61 -27.14 -24.81
C PRO A 67 20.69 -28.68 -25.02
N PHE A 68 20.09 -29.42 -24.11
CA PHE A 68 19.96 -30.88 -24.17
C PHE A 68 18.56 -31.30 -23.72
N GLU A 69 18.06 -32.45 -24.16
CA GLU A 69 16.69 -32.93 -23.87
C GLU A 69 16.31 -32.91 -22.38
N ASN A 70 17.29 -33.15 -21.51
CA ASN A 70 17.09 -33.28 -20.07
C ASN A 70 17.55 -32.06 -19.27
N LEU A 71 18.07 -31.03 -19.92
CA LEU A 71 18.64 -29.85 -19.26
C LEU A 71 17.93 -28.59 -19.72
N THR A 72 17.33 -27.88 -18.80
CA THR A 72 16.68 -26.59 -19.05
C THR A 72 17.39 -25.51 -18.25
N TRP A 73 17.80 -24.45 -18.92
CA TRP A 73 18.25 -23.22 -18.29
C TRP A 73 17.16 -22.18 -18.39
N ARG A 74 16.67 -21.70 -17.24
CA ARG A 74 15.70 -20.60 -17.18
C ARG A 74 16.34 -19.35 -16.60
N THR A 75 16.11 -18.25 -17.30
CA THR A 75 16.38 -16.88 -16.84
C THR A 75 15.05 -16.14 -16.67
N GLU A 76 14.87 -15.48 -15.55
CA GLU A 76 13.60 -14.85 -15.16
C GLU A 76 13.86 -13.46 -14.57
N LEU A 77 13.15 -12.47 -15.07
CA LEU A 77 13.17 -11.10 -14.57
C LEU A 77 11.74 -10.70 -14.16
N GLY A 78 11.56 -10.48 -12.88
CA GLY A 78 10.33 -9.95 -12.30
C GLY A 78 10.49 -8.48 -11.90
N TYR A 79 9.42 -7.71 -12.01
CA TYR A 79 9.38 -6.33 -11.53
C TYR A 79 7.99 -5.96 -11.00
N ASP A 80 7.97 -5.08 -10.00
CA ASP A 80 6.77 -4.48 -9.45
C ASP A 80 7.09 -3.02 -9.12
N ILE A 81 6.37 -2.11 -9.75
CA ILE A 81 6.53 -0.67 -9.56
C ILE A 81 5.18 -0.12 -9.15
N SER A 82 5.11 0.57 -8.04
CA SER A 82 3.89 1.23 -7.60
C SER A 82 4.15 2.66 -7.18
N SER A 83 3.21 3.53 -7.50
CA SER A 83 3.19 4.92 -7.08
C SER A 83 1.78 5.25 -6.61
N SER A 84 1.68 5.94 -5.50
CA SER A 84 0.41 6.46 -4.99
C SER A 84 0.54 7.91 -4.56
N LYS A 85 -0.52 8.68 -4.80
CA LYS A 85 -0.66 10.04 -4.34
C LYS A 85 -2.00 10.16 -3.62
N ALA A 86 -1.96 10.65 -2.39
CA ALA A 86 -3.14 11.00 -1.62
C ALA A 86 -3.15 12.53 -1.46
N ASP A 87 -4.19 13.15 -1.96
CA ASP A 87 -4.51 14.56 -1.71
C ASP A 87 -5.62 14.58 -0.64
N ARG A 88 -5.41 15.35 0.42
CA ARG A 88 -6.37 15.51 1.51
C ARG A 88 -6.68 16.99 1.68
N TYR A 89 -7.96 17.29 1.81
CA TYR A 89 -8.44 18.61 2.17
C TYR A 89 -9.52 18.51 3.25
N LYS A 90 -9.49 19.41 4.21
CA LYS A 90 -10.47 19.51 5.28
C LYS A 90 -10.85 20.99 5.46
N PRO A 91 -12.11 21.38 5.21
CA PRO A 91 -12.56 22.76 5.35
C PRO A 91 -12.65 23.21 6.81
N MET A 92 -12.73 24.51 7.03
CA MET A 92 -13.22 25.05 8.29
C MET A 92 -14.66 24.60 8.50
N VAL A 93 -15.00 24.20 9.71
CA VAL A 93 -16.35 23.80 10.04
C VAL A 93 -16.66 24.04 11.51
N ASP A 94 -17.90 24.49 11.75
CA ASP A 94 -18.47 24.66 13.09
C ASP A 94 -19.67 23.71 13.24
N LEU A 95 -19.54 22.69 14.03
CA LEU A 95 -20.57 21.72 14.32
C LEU A 95 -21.02 21.80 15.79
N GLY A 96 -21.01 23.00 16.34
CA GLY A 96 -21.46 23.31 17.69
C GLY A 96 -20.42 23.01 18.77
N GLY A 97 -20.51 21.87 19.40
CA GLY A 97 -19.55 21.45 20.44
C GLY A 97 -18.17 21.13 19.89
N TRP A 98 -18.05 20.96 18.56
CA TRP A 98 -16.81 20.66 17.87
C TRP A 98 -16.55 21.62 16.70
N LYS A 99 -15.34 22.15 16.61
CA LYS A 99 -14.95 23.13 15.58
C LYS A 99 -13.59 22.82 14.99
N ARG A 100 -13.46 22.97 13.68
CA ARG A 100 -12.20 23.09 12.98
C ARG A 100 -12.05 24.55 12.54
N SER A 101 -11.22 25.30 13.26
CA SER A 101 -11.11 26.78 13.08
C SER A 101 -10.17 27.16 11.94
N SER A 102 -9.47 26.21 11.33
CA SER A 102 -8.59 26.44 10.19
C SER A 102 -8.79 25.30 9.18
N ASN A 103 -8.84 25.61 7.92
CA ASN A 103 -8.79 24.60 6.87
C ASN A 103 -7.41 23.95 6.82
N GLU A 104 -7.37 22.73 6.36
CA GLU A 104 -6.18 21.88 6.34
C GLU A 104 -6.00 21.23 4.97
N SER A 105 -4.78 21.22 4.46
CA SER A 105 -4.44 20.49 3.24
C SER A 105 -3.18 19.67 3.42
N GLY A 106 -3.18 18.49 2.82
CA GLY A 106 -2.04 17.60 2.84
C GLY A 106 -1.89 16.83 1.54
N VAL A 107 -0.66 16.59 1.16
CA VAL A 107 -0.30 15.73 0.01
C VAL A 107 0.68 14.69 0.50
N GLN A 108 0.37 13.42 0.24
CA GLN A 108 1.28 12.31 0.49
C GLN A 108 1.56 11.57 -0.81
N LYS A 109 2.83 11.38 -1.10
CA LYS A 109 3.30 10.54 -2.21
C LYS A 109 4.08 9.36 -1.65
N ASN A 110 3.80 8.18 -2.18
CA ASN A 110 4.58 6.98 -1.88
C ASN A 110 4.99 6.35 -3.21
N SER A 111 6.20 5.85 -3.27
CA SER A 111 6.74 5.12 -4.40
C SER A 111 7.40 3.84 -3.90
N SER A 112 7.23 2.76 -4.62
CA SER A 112 7.97 1.54 -4.35
C SER A 112 8.35 0.84 -5.65
N THR A 113 9.56 0.29 -5.65
CA THR A 113 10.11 -0.46 -6.77
C THR A 113 10.68 -1.77 -6.23
N PHE A 114 10.30 -2.85 -6.85
CA PHE A 114 10.86 -4.17 -6.60
C PHE A 114 11.29 -4.76 -7.94
N TRP A 115 12.48 -5.33 -7.96
CA TRP A 115 12.91 -6.17 -9.07
C TRP A 115 13.55 -7.46 -8.54
N GLN A 116 13.43 -8.51 -9.32
CA GLN A 116 13.96 -9.83 -9.01
C GLN A 116 14.53 -10.45 -10.28
N PHE A 117 15.71 -11.00 -10.16
CA PHE A 117 16.40 -11.71 -11.23
C PHE A 117 16.78 -13.10 -10.77
N LYS A 118 16.36 -14.11 -11.51
CA LYS A 118 16.65 -15.53 -11.22
C LYS A 118 17.30 -16.18 -12.44
N ASN A 119 18.27 -17.03 -12.17
CA ASN A 119 18.83 -17.97 -13.13
C ASN A 119 18.89 -19.33 -12.48
N TYR A 120 18.42 -20.34 -13.15
CA TYR A 120 18.53 -21.70 -12.66
C TYR A 120 18.59 -22.73 -13.78
N LEU A 121 19.35 -23.77 -13.50
CA LEU A 121 19.47 -24.96 -14.31
C LEU A 121 18.64 -26.07 -13.67
N THR A 122 17.85 -26.74 -14.47
CA THR A 122 17.08 -27.92 -14.08
C THR A 122 17.49 -29.10 -14.96
N TYR A 123 17.92 -30.15 -14.33
CA TYR A 123 18.22 -31.43 -14.98
C TYR A 123 17.22 -32.49 -14.55
N ASN A 124 16.59 -33.15 -15.52
CA ASN A 124 15.68 -34.27 -15.29
C ASN A 124 16.32 -35.55 -15.81
N GLY A 125 16.42 -36.53 -14.96
CA GLY A 125 17.01 -37.82 -15.32
C GLY A 125 16.11 -38.98 -14.92
N ASN A 126 16.19 -40.05 -15.70
CA ASN A 126 15.57 -41.33 -15.38
C ASN A 126 16.49 -42.46 -15.72
N ILE A 127 16.56 -43.46 -14.84
CA ILE A 127 17.26 -44.71 -15.03
C ILE A 127 16.34 -45.81 -14.50
N ASP A 128 15.78 -46.60 -15.38
CA ASP A 128 14.75 -47.61 -15.05
C ASP A 128 13.60 -46.97 -14.24
N ASP A 129 13.31 -47.44 -13.05
CA ASP A 129 12.28 -46.94 -12.15
C ASP A 129 12.75 -45.74 -11.28
N HIS A 130 13.95 -45.22 -11.50
CA HIS A 130 14.51 -44.09 -10.76
C HIS A 130 14.34 -42.80 -11.54
N TYR A 131 13.57 -41.88 -11.02
CA TYR A 131 13.37 -40.52 -11.57
C TYR A 131 13.97 -39.50 -10.63
N PHE A 132 14.73 -38.56 -11.16
CA PHE A 132 15.29 -37.50 -10.36
C PHE A 132 15.27 -36.16 -11.09
N THR A 133 15.03 -35.10 -10.35
CA THR A 133 15.16 -33.73 -10.81
C THR A 133 16.17 -33.02 -9.91
N ALA A 134 17.20 -32.44 -10.51
CA ALA A 134 18.18 -31.61 -9.83
C ALA A 134 18.07 -30.19 -10.35
N MET A 135 17.94 -29.23 -9.46
CA MET A 135 17.89 -27.83 -9.78
C MET A 135 18.91 -27.06 -8.95
N VAL A 136 19.67 -26.20 -9.59
CA VAL A 136 20.57 -25.25 -8.95
C VAL A 136 20.36 -23.88 -9.57
N GLY A 137 20.33 -22.85 -8.76
CA GLY A 137 20.12 -21.50 -9.24
C GLY A 137 20.61 -20.43 -8.29
N GLN A 138 20.58 -19.23 -8.82
CA GLN A 138 20.83 -18.00 -8.09
C GLN A 138 19.66 -17.04 -8.25
N GLU A 139 19.48 -16.22 -7.24
CA GLU A 139 18.46 -15.18 -7.20
C GLU A 139 19.07 -13.91 -6.64
N ALA A 140 18.76 -12.79 -7.27
CA ALA A 140 19.03 -11.46 -6.73
C ALA A 140 17.76 -10.64 -6.79
N TRP A 141 17.47 -9.91 -5.73
CA TRP A 141 16.36 -8.97 -5.74
C TRP A 141 16.70 -7.72 -4.92
N GLU A 142 16.02 -6.64 -5.25
CA GLU A 142 16.05 -5.41 -4.49
C GLU A 142 14.66 -4.81 -4.40
N SER A 143 14.32 -4.33 -3.21
CA SER A 143 13.12 -3.54 -2.92
C SER A 143 13.54 -2.18 -2.43
N ARG A 144 12.94 -1.14 -2.98
CA ARG A 144 13.12 0.26 -2.56
C ARG A 144 11.76 0.89 -2.33
N TYR A 145 11.66 1.71 -1.32
CA TYR A 145 10.49 2.55 -1.11
C TYR A 145 10.91 3.95 -0.68
N ASP A 146 10.13 4.92 -1.06
CA ASP A 146 10.21 6.29 -0.59
C ASP A 146 8.82 6.87 -0.36
N PHE A 147 8.74 7.77 0.59
CA PHE A 147 7.55 8.56 0.79
C PHE A 147 7.89 10.00 1.13
N THR A 148 6.98 10.89 0.77
CA THR A 148 7.01 12.30 1.16
C THR A 148 5.60 12.73 1.47
N SER A 149 5.41 13.41 2.59
CA SER A 149 4.15 14.05 2.94
C SER A 149 4.37 15.51 3.33
N ILE A 150 3.46 16.36 2.89
CA ILE A 150 3.40 17.78 3.21
C ILE A 150 2.01 18.04 3.76
N PHE A 151 1.95 18.70 4.88
CA PHE A 151 0.70 19.12 5.51
C PHE A 151 0.81 20.59 5.92
N ASN A 152 -0.24 21.37 5.70
CA ASN A 152 -0.30 22.77 6.11
C ASN A 152 -1.74 23.18 6.40
N THR A 153 -1.89 24.29 7.12
CA THR A 153 -3.17 24.88 7.55
C THR A 153 -3.28 26.34 7.11
N GLY A 154 -4.50 26.89 7.19
CA GLY A 154 -4.70 28.31 6.88
C GLY A 154 -4.62 28.62 5.39
N LEU A 155 -5.29 27.83 4.55
CA LEU A 155 -5.38 28.10 3.11
C LEU A 155 -6.27 29.31 2.84
N PRO A 156 -6.02 30.06 1.74
CA PRO A 156 -6.72 31.32 1.45
C PRO A 156 -8.21 31.16 1.15
N SER A 157 -8.63 29.97 0.68
CA SER A 157 -10.04 29.63 0.46
C SER A 157 -10.24 28.12 0.45
N ASP A 158 -11.48 27.66 0.57
CA ASP A 158 -11.85 26.25 0.52
C ASP A 158 -11.78 25.66 -0.91
N GLU A 159 -11.58 26.47 -1.94
CA GLU A 159 -11.34 26.01 -3.30
C GLU A 159 -9.85 25.70 -3.58
N VAL A 160 -8.96 26.13 -2.68
CA VAL A 160 -7.51 26.00 -2.84
C VAL A 160 -6.98 24.88 -1.97
N HIS A 161 -6.74 23.72 -2.56
CA HIS A 161 -6.29 22.52 -1.85
C HIS A 161 -4.75 22.33 -1.85
N ASN A 162 -3.98 23.36 -2.25
CA ASN A 162 -2.52 23.26 -2.29
C ASN A 162 -1.91 23.64 -0.94
N PRO A 163 -1.25 22.69 -0.21
CA PRO A 163 -0.66 22.97 1.10
C PRO A 163 0.47 24.02 1.06
N ALA A 164 1.08 24.27 -0.11
CA ALA A 164 2.11 25.30 -0.24
C ALA A 164 1.59 26.72 -0.04
N LEU A 165 0.28 26.96 -0.15
CA LEU A 165 -0.37 28.25 -0.01
C LEU A 165 -0.95 28.50 1.39
N GLY A 166 -0.80 27.53 2.30
CA GLY A 166 -1.23 27.70 3.69
C GLY A 166 -0.32 28.68 4.43
N THR A 167 -0.93 29.46 5.33
CA THR A 167 -0.24 30.45 6.18
C THR A 167 0.30 29.84 7.47
N GLY A 168 -0.06 28.59 7.78
CA GLY A 168 0.45 27.86 8.91
C GLY A 168 1.92 27.42 8.74
N THR A 169 2.45 26.76 9.73
CA THR A 169 3.78 26.15 9.64
C THR A 169 3.67 24.80 8.92
N PRO A 170 4.28 24.62 7.74
CA PRO A 170 4.22 23.35 7.05
C PRO A 170 4.87 22.23 7.85
N THR A 171 4.20 21.09 7.95
CA THR A 171 4.78 19.85 8.43
C THR A 171 5.21 19.01 7.23
N ILE A 172 6.50 18.69 7.16
CA ILE A 172 7.06 17.90 6.05
C ILE A 172 7.69 16.65 6.65
N ASN A 173 7.26 15.49 6.18
CA ASN A 173 7.85 14.20 6.52
C ASN A 173 8.30 13.50 5.25
N SER A 174 9.45 12.87 5.30
CA SER A 174 9.95 12.03 4.22
C SER A 174 10.75 10.87 4.79
N GLY A 175 10.78 9.80 4.05
CA GLY A 175 11.58 8.65 4.40
C GLY A 175 11.80 7.77 3.19
N PHE A 176 12.84 6.98 3.26
CA PHE A 176 13.17 5.99 2.25
C PHE A 176 13.76 4.76 2.91
N GLY A 177 13.70 3.65 2.21
CA GLY A 177 14.34 2.43 2.64
C GLY A 177 14.62 1.52 1.47
N SER A 178 15.61 0.67 1.63
CA SER A 178 15.92 -0.37 0.65
C SER A 178 16.32 -1.65 1.35
N SER A 179 16.02 -2.76 0.72
CA SER A 179 16.51 -4.07 1.09
C SER A 179 16.86 -4.85 -0.16
N ALA A 180 17.95 -5.61 -0.09
CA ALA A 180 18.41 -6.41 -1.20
C ALA A 180 18.93 -7.76 -0.69
N MET A 181 18.84 -8.78 -1.54
CA MET A 181 19.36 -10.10 -1.24
C MET A 181 19.92 -10.75 -2.49
N VAL A 182 21.01 -11.47 -2.31
CA VAL A 182 21.52 -12.44 -3.29
C VAL A 182 21.56 -13.80 -2.60
N SER A 183 21.02 -14.80 -3.25
CA SER A 183 21.01 -16.18 -2.72
C SER A 183 21.30 -17.20 -3.82
N VAL A 184 21.86 -18.31 -3.39
CA VAL A 184 22.00 -19.53 -4.20
C VAL A 184 21.07 -20.57 -3.61
N PHE A 185 20.38 -21.31 -4.44
CA PHE A 185 19.47 -22.35 -4.01
C PHE A 185 19.65 -23.62 -4.81
N THR A 186 19.32 -24.74 -4.20
CA THR A 186 19.33 -26.05 -4.84
C THR A 186 18.12 -26.85 -4.41
N ARG A 187 17.61 -27.67 -5.32
CA ARG A 187 16.53 -28.62 -5.04
C ARG A 187 16.86 -29.95 -5.72
N LEU A 188 16.72 -31.02 -4.97
CA LEU A 188 16.79 -32.39 -5.46
C LEU A 188 15.45 -33.06 -5.18
N THR A 189 14.84 -33.62 -6.19
CA THR A 189 13.64 -34.45 -6.06
C THR A 189 13.98 -35.84 -6.60
N TYR A 190 13.60 -36.83 -5.85
CA TYR A 190 13.83 -38.22 -6.22
C TYR A 190 12.53 -39.01 -6.06
N ASN A 191 12.24 -39.85 -7.06
CA ASN A 191 11.10 -40.75 -7.07
C ASN A 191 11.57 -42.13 -7.51
N TYR A 192 11.22 -43.12 -6.74
CA TYR A 192 11.49 -44.53 -7.05
C TYR A 192 10.18 -45.28 -7.23
N ALA A 193 9.98 -45.82 -8.45
CA ALA A 193 8.86 -46.67 -8.83
C ALA A 193 7.47 -46.07 -8.45
N ASP A 194 7.33 -44.74 -8.39
CA ASP A 194 6.14 -44.00 -7.92
C ASP A 194 5.66 -44.37 -6.51
N ARG A 195 6.55 -44.97 -5.71
CA ARG A 195 6.27 -45.41 -4.33
C ARG A 195 7.00 -44.60 -3.27
N TYR A 196 8.22 -44.17 -3.57
CA TYR A 196 9.06 -43.45 -2.61
C TYR A 196 9.46 -42.13 -3.23
N LEU A 197 8.99 -41.05 -2.60
CA LEU A 197 9.31 -39.69 -3.01
C LEU A 197 10.14 -39.02 -1.92
N GLY A 198 11.21 -38.34 -2.32
CA GLY A 198 12.04 -37.54 -1.46
C GLY A 198 12.33 -36.20 -2.11
N THR A 199 12.29 -35.10 -1.33
CA THR A 199 12.70 -33.78 -1.79
C THR A 199 13.64 -33.16 -0.77
N TYR A 200 14.76 -32.65 -1.27
CA TYR A 200 15.71 -31.84 -0.50
C TYR A 200 15.81 -30.45 -1.12
N THR A 201 15.73 -29.44 -0.30
CA THR A 201 15.88 -28.04 -0.72
C THR A 201 16.85 -27.34 0.22
N TYR A 202 17.79 -26.59 -0.35
CA TYR A 202 18.73 -25.75 0.39
C TYR A 202 18.76 -24.35 -0.23
N ARG A 203 18.84 -23.32 0.65
CA ARG A 203 18.97 -21.90 0.27
C ARG A 203 19.87 -21.18 1.27
#